data_25152dc6fce0f6297f45cfbd3fbac9f8
#
_entry.id   25152dc6fce0f6297f45cfbd3fbac9f8
#
_cell.length_a   1.000
_cell.length_b   1.000
_cell.length_c   1.000
_cell.angle_alpha   90.00
_cell.angle_beta   90.00
_cell.angle_gamma   90.00
#
_symmetry.space_group_name_H-M   'P 1'
#
loop_
_entity.id
_entity.type
_entity.pdbx_description
1 polymer ?
#
loop_
_entity_poly.entity_id
_entity_poly.type
_entity_poly.pdbx_seq_one_letter_code
_entity_poly.pdbx_strand_id
1 'polypeptide(L)'
;MLPLERLQTTMARSVLAMEPVVAANMLTAGKADPLARLRIYQNNTRSSLTAALMAVFPVTVRLVDERFFRFAASEFIRRHPPVESRLARYGAGFPRFLKSIDTLSDMPVVAETARLEWAIAEALDTASLPPRSLAEYGNTDLGLSPDILLQPSLRLIISHWSILSVWMAHQQETAVDQNSTWARRPERVALWRSGNYVRLFLLDRASFAFWHSLKHGLGLEHATGRALALDPAFDLVSALVRLFRDRLVTNVRVAANSPSN
;
A
#
# COMPACT_ATOMS: atom_id res chain seq x y z
N MET A 1 -9.58 37.77 -20.14
CA MET A 1 -9.87 36.31 -20.07
C MET A 1 -8.80 35.64 -19.24
N LEU A 2 -9.18 34.92 -18.18
CA LEU A 2 -8.21 34.10 -17.44
C LEU A 2 -7.76 32.93 -18.32
N PRO A 3 -6.47 32.55 -18.30
CA PRO A 3 -5.99 31.36 -19.03
C PRO A 3 -6.81 30.13 -18.61
N LEU A 4 -7.17 29.25 -19.55
CA LEU A 4 -7.97 28.06 -19.35
C LEU A 4 -7.42 27.19 -18.20
N GLU A 5 -6.12 27.09 -18.09
CA GLU A 5 -5.40 26.35 -17.04
C GLU A 5 -5.66 26.90 -15.62
N ARG A 6 -5.73 28.23 -15.46
CA ARG A 6 -6.11 28.85 -14.19
C ARG A 6 -7.58 28.61 -13.85
N LEU A 7 -8.45 28.60 -14.84
CA LEU A 7 -9.87 28.33 -14.67
C LEU A 7 -10.07 26.87 -14.21
N GLN A 8 -9.40 25.93 -14.87
CA GLN A 8 -9.43 24.50 -14.53
C GLN A 8 -8.86 24.24 -13.13
N THR A 9 -7.72 24.85 -12.78
CA THR A 9 -7.10 24.72 -11.46
C THR A 9 -7.97 25.31 -10.36
N THR A 10 -8.60 26.47 -10.60
CA THR A 10 -9.48 27.12 -9.62
C THR A 10 -10.78 26.34 -9.46
N MET A 11 -11.35 25.81 -10.55
CA MET A 11 -12.51 24.93 -10.48
C MET A 11 -12.21 23.64 -9.75
N ALA A 12 -11.10 22.97 -10.08
CA ALA A 12 -10.66 21.78 -9.37
C ALA A 12 -10.47 22.04 -7.87
N ARG A 13 -9.78 23.12 -7.49
CA ARG A 13 -9.62 23.52 -6.08
C ARG A 13 -10.95 23.79 -5.40
N SER A 14 -11.87 24.51 -6.03
CA SER A 14 -13.16 24.86 -5.41
C SER A 14 -14.08 23.64 -5.26
N VAL A 15 -14.04 22.70 -6.20
CA VAL A 15 -14.78 21.43 -6.09
C VAL A 15 -14.17 20.54 -5.00
N LEU A 16 -12.84 20.49 -4.91
CA LEU A 16 -12.10 19.61 -4.01
C LEU A 16 -11.93 20.20 -2.60
N ALA A 17 -11.65 21.51 -2.49
CA ALA A 17 -11.44 22.21 -1.21
C ALA A 17 -12.74 22.62 -0.50
N MET A 18 -13.90 22.34 -1.10
CA MET A 18 -15.21 22.70 -0.55
C MET A 18 -15.42 24.22 -0.31
N GLU A 19 -14.73 25.08 -1.05
CA GLU A 19 -14.93 26.52 -1.04
C GLU A 19 -15.74 26.94 -2.28
N PRO A 20 -17.09 26.85 -2.25
CA PRO A 20 -17.93 27.06 -3.43
C PRO A 20 -17.94 28.51 -3.91
N VAL A 21 -17.62 29.47 -3.03
CA VAL A 21 -17.78 30.90 -3.31
C VAL A 21 -16.81 31.40 -4.38
N VAL A 22 -15.59 30.89 -4.42
CA VAL A 22 -14.55 31.36 -5.36
C VAL A 22 -14.83 30.91 -6.79
N ALA A 23 -15.36 29.70 -6.99
CA ALA A 23 -15.68 29.19 -8.34
C ALA A 23 -17.05 29.68 -8.84
N ALA A 24 -18.00 29.96 -7.94
CA ALA A 24 -19.32 30.47 -8.32
C ALA A 24 -19.22 31.81 -9.07
N ASN A 25 -18.28 32.67 -8.68
CA ASN A 25 -18.04 33.97 -9.34
C ASN A 25 -17.41 33.85 -10.73
N MET A 26 -16.90 32.64 -11.10
CA MET A 26 -16.30 32.38 -12.41
C MET A 26 -17.24 31.66 -13.39
N LEU A 27 -18.39 31.18 -12.90
CA LEU A 27 -19.39 30.53 -13.73
C LEU A 27 -20.32 31.55 -14.31
N THR A 28 -20.31 31.70 -15.63
CA THR A 28 -21.28 32.53 -16.35
C THR A 28 -22.69 32.03 -16.09
N ALA A 29 -23.60 32.96 -15.75
CA ALA A 29 -25.00 32.69 -15.44
C ALA A 29 -25.71 32.01 -16.62
N GLY A 30 -25.91 30.69 -16.51
CA GLY A 30 -26.89 29.96 -17.30
C GLY A 30 -28.22 29.90 -16.56
N LYS A 31 -29.24 29.23 -17.11
CA LYS A 31 -30.58 29.09 -16.53
C LYS A 31 -30.64 28.40 -15.14
N ALA A 32 -29.53 27.86 -14.61
CA ALA A 32 -29.46 27.18 -13.33
C ALA A 32 -28.45 27.88 -12.40
N ASP A 33 -28.79 27.94 -11.10
CA ASP A 33 -27.95 28.52 -10.05
C ASP A 33 -26.54 27.88 -10.04
N PRO A 34 -25.46 28.64 -10.28
CA PRO A 34 -24.10 28.15 -10.30
C PRO A 34 -23.68 27.50 -8.98
N LEU A 35 -24.16 28.00 -7.83
CA LEU A 35 -23.87 27.46 -6.51
C LEU A 35 -24.53 26.08 -6.30
N ALA A 36 -25.78 25.92 -6.76
CA ALA A 36 -26.47 24.62 -6.69
C ALA A 36 -25.74 23.56 -7.52
N ARG A 37 -25.30 23.90 -8.74
CA ARG A 37 -24.52 23.00 -9.60
C ARG A 37 -23.18 22.61 -8.95
N LEU A 38 -22.46 23.57 -8.37
CA LEU A 38 -21.19 23.31 -7.71
C LEU A 38 -21.35 22.38 -6.50
N ARG A 39 -22.42 22.57 -5.70
CA ARG A 39 -22.76 21.67 -4.58
C ARG A 39 -23.04 20.24 -5.04
N ILE A 40 -23.72 20.06 -6.18
CA ILE A 40 -23.94 18.74 -6.78
C ILE A 40 -22.60 18.08 -7.14
N TYR A 41 -21.70 18.82 -7.80
CA TYR A 41 -20.36 18.30 -8.14
C TYR A 41 -19.55 17.94 -6.90
N GLN A 42 -19.57 18.77 -5.87
CA GLN A 42 -18.89 18.49 -4.59
C GLN A 42 -19.43 17.23 -3.92
N ASN A 43 -20.75 17.07 -3.87
CA ASN A 43 -21.38 15.87 -3.29
C ASN A 43 -21.03 14.62 -4.10
N ASN A 44 -21.08 14.69 -5.43
CA ASN A 44 -20.72 13.58 -6.30
C ASN A 44 -19.24 13.21 -6.13
N THR A 45 -18.35 14.18 -6.08
CA THR A 45 -16.91 13.95 -5.86
C THR A 45 -16.66 13.30 -4.49
N ARG A 46 -17.28 13.82 -3.42
CA ARG A 46 -17.17 13.24 -2.08
C ARG A 46 -17.69 11.81 -2.04
N SER A 47 -18.83 11.55 -2.64
CA SER A 47 -19.43 10.22 -2.72
C SER A 47 -18.51 9.25 -3.46
N SER A 48 -17.96 9.66 -4.61
CA SER A 48 -17.03 8.85 -5.40
C SER A 48 -15.72 8.56 -4.65
N LEU A 49 -15.15 9.55 -3.96
CA LEU A 49 -13.94 9.38 -3.15
C LEU A 49 -14.20 8.47 -1.95
N THR A 50 -15.34 8.60 -1.29
CA THR A 50 -15.74 7.72 -0.19
C THR A 50 -15.90 6.29 -0.68
N ALA A 51 -16.57 6.09 -1.82
CA ALA A 51 -16.72 4.77 -2.43
C ALA A 51 -15.37 4.17 -2.82
N ALA A 52 -14.45 4.97 -3.37
CA ALA A 52 -13.10 4.53 -3.69
C ALA A 52 -12.32 4.09 -2.44
N LEU A 53 -12.40 4.85 -1.34
CA LEU A 53 -11.79 4.45 -0.06
C LEU A 53 -12.41 3.15 0.47
N MET A 54 -13.73 3.01 0.44
CA MET A 54 -14.40 1.76 0.87
C MET A 54 -13.97 0.55 0.03
N ALA A 55 -13.76 0.74 -1.27
CA ALA A 55 -13.28 -0.33 -2.15
C ALA A 55 -11.83 -0.75 -1.86
N VAL A 56 -10.99 0.18 -1.42
CA VAL A 56 -9.59 -0.08 -1.07
C VAL A 56 -9.45 -0.69 0.32
N PHE A 57 -10.35 -0.33 1.26
CA PHE A 57 -10.27 -0.68 2.69
C PHE A 57 -11.45 -1.53 3.18
N PRO A 58 -11.83 -2.63 2.49
CA PRO A 58 -13.05 -3.38 2.81
C PRO A 58 -13.02 -4.05 4.18
N VAL A 59 -11.87 -4.54 4.65
CA VAL A 59 -11.73 -5.13 5.98
C VAL A 59 -11.76 -4.04 7.04
N THR A 60 -11.10 -2.91 6.80
CA THR A 60 -11.16 -1.76 7.71
C THR A 60 -12.61 -1.28 7.89
N VAL A 61 -13.43 -1.24 6.81
CA VAL A 61 -14.88 -0.94 6.92
C VAL A 61 -15.57 -1.89 7.88
N ARG A 62 -15.30 -3.19 7.77
CA ARG A 62 -15.92 -4.22 8.65
C ARG A 62 -15.46 -4.12 10.11
N LEU A 63 -14.22 -3.66 10.35
CA LEU A 63 -13.66 -3.51 11.70
C LEU A 63 -14.29 -2.36 12.49
N VAL A 64 -14.68 -1.27 11.81
CA VAL A 64 -15.19 -0.05 12.47
C VAL A 64 -16.67 0.22 12.22
N ASP A 65 -17.36 -0.60 11.46
CA ASP A 65 -18.65 -0.42 10.79
C ASP A 65 -18.66 0.63 9.67
N GLU A 66 -19.65 0.52 8.77
CA GLU A 66 -19.75 1.37 7.59
C GLU A 66 -20.02 2.83 7.95
N ARG A 67 -20.82 3.10 8.97
CA ARG A 67 -21.21 4.45 9.37
C ARG A 67 -20.01 5.24 9.89
N PHE A 68 -19.22 4.63 10.75
CA PHE A 68 -17.99 5.23 11.26
C PHE A 68 -16.97 5.41 10.13
N PHE A 69 -16.80 4.41 9.25
CA PHE A 69 -15.88 4.53 8.13
C PHE A 69 -16.24 5.70 7.21
N ARG A 70 -17.53 5.88 6.87
CA ARG A 70 -18.00 7.00 6.05
C ARG A 70 -17.73 8.36 6.71
N PHE A 71 -17.90 8.45 8.03
CA PHE A 71 -17.52 9.63 8.79
C PHE A 71 -16.02 9.90 8.69
N ALA A 72 -15.17 8.92 8.98
CA ALA A 72 -13.71 9.04 8.89
C ALA A 72 -13.25 9.39 7.47
N ALA A 73 -13.82 8.76 6.44
CA ALA A 73 -13.55 9.07 5.04
C ALA A 73 -13.92 10.51 4.69
N SER A 74 -15.08 10.99 5.14
CA SER A 74 -15.50 12.39 4.93
C SER A 74 -14.53 13.39 5.56
N GLU A 75 -14.08 13.13 6.78
CA GLU A 75 -13.08 13.95 7.48
C GLU A 75 -11.71 13.91 6.81
N PHE A 76 -11.31 12.72 6.34
CA PHE A 76 -10.07 12.58 5.56
C PHE A 76 -10.13 13.39 4.26
N ILE A 77 -11.20 13.26 3.49
CA ILE A 77 -11.41 13.99 2.23
C ILE A 77 -11.36 15.49 2.45
N ARG A 78 -11.97 15.98 3.52
CA ARG A 78 -11.98 17.39 3.88
C ARG A 78 -10.58 17.93 4.20
N ARG A 79 -9.76 17.13 4.92
CA ARG A 79 -8.40 17.54 5.36
C ARG A 79 -7.33 17.29 4.30
N HIS A 80 -7.55 16.31 3.42
CA HIS A 80 -6.62 15.86 2.39
C HIS A 80 -7.34 15.77 1.03
N PRO A 81 -7.73 16.91 0.44
CA PRO A 81 -8.37 16.90 -0.87
C PRO A 81 -7.41 16.29 -1.91
N PRO A 82 -7.94 15.54 -2.91
CA PRO A 82 -7.10 14.93 -3.94
C PRO A 82 -6.39 16.01 -4.74
N VAL A 83 -5.08 15.86 -4.88
CA VAL A 83 -4.22 16.75 -5.69
C VAL A 83 -3.94 16.17 -7.08
N GLU A 84 -4.20 14.87 -7.26
CA GLU A 84 -4.02 14.15 -8.51
C GLU A 84 -5.35 13.58 -9.01
N SER A 85 -5.48 13.46 -10.34
CA SER A 85 -6.66 12.88 -10.98
C SER A 85 -6.75 11.35 -10.82
N ARG A 86 -5.67 10.69 -10.37
CA ARG A 86 -5.63 9.24 -10.17
C ARG A 86 -6.24 8.84 -8.83
N LEU A 87 -7.52 8.48 -8.86
CA LEU A 87 -8.24 7.95 -7.69
C LEU A 87 -7.59 6.70 -7.07
N ALA A 88 -6.92 5.87 -7.88
CA ALA A 88 -6.21 4.68 -7.40
C ALA A 88 -5.09 4.98 -6.39
N ARG A 89 -4.58 6.22 -6.35
CA ARG A 89 -3.57 6.67 -5.39
C ARG A 89 -4.15 7.50 -4.25
N TYR A 90 -5.45 7.74 -4.29
CA TYR A 90 -6.14 8.46 -3.23
C TYR A 90 -6.43 7.52 -2.08
N GLY A 91 -5.74 7.67 -0.98
CA GLY A 91 -5.90 6.79 0.18
C GLY A 91 -4.57 6.46 0.88
N ALA A 92 -3.42 6.80 0.27
CA ALA A 92 -2.10 6.56 0.85
C ALA A 92 -1.95 7.09 2.28
N GLY A 93 -2.53 8.26 2.56
CA GLY A 93 -2.53 8.89 3.89
C GLY A 93 -3.61 8.37 4.84
N PHE A 94 -4.58 7.60 4.37
CA PHE A 94 -5.74 7.20 5.16
C PHE A 94 -5.40 6.32 6.37
N PRO A 95 -4.50 5.32 6.28
CA PRO A 95 -4.08 4.56 7.46
C PRO A 95 -3.45 5.45 8.56
N ARG A 96 -2.62 6.42 8.15
CA ARG A 96 -2.02 7.37 9.09
C ARG A 96 -3.08 8.31 9.71
N PHE A 97 -4.05 8.72 8.92
CA PHE A 97 -5.18 9.52 9.40
C PHE A 97 -6.02 8.73 10.41
N LEU A 98 -6.37 7.46 10.14
CA LEU A 98 -7.08 6.61 11.09
C LEU A 98 -6.34 6.50 12.44
N LYS A 99 -5.01 6.38 12.39
CA LYS A 99 -4.19 6.33 13.61
C LYS A 99 -4.26 7.63 14.45
N SER A 100 -4.62 8.75 13.82
CA SER A 100 -4.74 10.06 14.51
C SER A 100 -6.13 10.34 15.08
N ILE A 101 -7.07 9.42 14.92
CA ILE A 101 -8.43 9.54 15.45
C ILE A 101 -8.46 9.03 16.88
N ASP A 102 -8.75 9.89 17.86
CA ASP A 102 -8.73 9.56 19.30
C ASP A 102 -9.63 8.37 19.66
N THR A 103 -10.81 8.27 19.04
CA THR A 103 -11.74 7.14 19.27
C THR A 103 -11.21 5.80 18.79
N LEU A 104 -10.14 5.75 17.99
CA LEU A 104 -9.46 4.53 17.54
C LEU A 104 -8.16 4.26 18.33
N SER A 105 -7.82 5.07 19.34
CA SER A 105 -6.60 4.89 20.14
C SER A 105 -6.51 3.51 20.79
N ASP A 106 -7.65 2.96 21.23
CA ASP A 106 -7.74 1.64 21.84
C ASP A 106 -7.85 0.49 20.84
N MET A 107 -7.97 0.81 19.54
CA MET A 107 -8.06 -0.13 18.42
C MET A 107 -6.98 0.09 17.36
N PRO A 108 -5.68 0.06 17.70
CA PRO A 108 -4.60 0.34 16.76
C PRO A 108 -4.57 -0.63 15.56
N VAL A 109 -5.12 -1.82 15.72
CA VAL A 109 -5.25 -2.84 14.67
C VAL A 109 -6.01 -2.32 13.46
N VAL A 110 -6.94 -1.39 13.62
CA VAL A 110 -7.71 -0.79 12.52
C VAL A 110 -6.78 -0.05 11.55
N ALA A 111 -5.96 0.85 12.07
CA ALA A 111 -5.00 1.61 11.26
C ALA A 111 -3.91 0.71 10.65
N GLU A 112 -3.48 -0.31 11.37
CA GLU A 112 -2.49 -1.29 10.90
C GLU A 112 -3.07 -2.21 9.81
N THR A 113 -4.34 -2.62 9.93
CA THR A 113 -5.04 -3.37 8.86
C THR A 113 -5.24 -2.48 7.63
N ALA A 114 -5.63 -1.23 7.80
CA ALA A 114 -5.70 -0.29 6.68
C ALA A 114 -4.34 -0.12 5.99
N ARG A 115 -3.23 -0.14 6.72
CA ARG A 115 -1.89 -0.12 6.13
C ARG A 115 -1.60 -1.36 5.28
N LEU A 116 -2.08 -2.54 5.71
CA LEU A 116 -1.97 -3.76 4.92
C LEU A 116 -2.82 -3.67 3.64
N GLU A 117 -4.07 -3.22 3.74
CA GLU A 117 -4.98 -3.07 2.59
C GLU A 117 -4.43 -2.05 1.58
N TRP A 118 -3.85 -0.95 2.06
CA TRP A 118 -3.17 -0.01 1.17
C TRP A 118 -1.98 -0.64 0.44
N ALA A 119 -1.14 -1.41 1.14
CA ALA A 119 -0.01 -2.10 0.52
C ALA A 119 -0.45 -3.14 -0.53
N ILE A 120 -1.61 -3.79 -0.32
CA ILE A 120 -2.23 -4.69 -1.30
C ILE A 120 -2.63 -3.89 -2.56
N ALA A 121 -3.31 -2.76 -2.39
CA ALA A 121 -3.71 -1.89 -3.50
C ALA A 121 -2.49 -1.37 -4.28
N GLU A 122 -1.45 -0.90 -3.59
CA GLU A 122 -0.19 -0.49 -4.22
C GLU A 122 0.49 -1.62 -4.99
N ALA A 123 0.51 -2.83 -4.44
CA ALA A 123 1.11 -3.98 -5.12
C ALA A 123 0.37 -4.31 -6.41
N LEU A 124 -0.97 -4.19 -6.42
CA LEU A 124 -1.80 -4.39 -7.62
C LEU A 124 -1.61 -3.30 -8.67
N ASP A 125 -1.40 -2.04 -8.26
CA ASP A 125 -1.16 -0.90 -9.18
C ASP A 125 0.29 -0.90 -9.72
N THR A 126 1.19 -1.67 -9.10
CA THR A 126 2.59 -1.73 -9.52
C THR A 126 2.78 -2.68 -10.71
N ALA A 127 3.57 -2.26 -11.69
CA ALA A 127 3.92 -3.10 -12.83
C ALA A 127 4.62 -4.39 -12.37
N SER A 128 4.26 -5.52 -12.99
CA SER A 128 4.94 -6.80 -12.79
C SER A 128 6.02 -6.96 -13.86
N LEU A 129 7.23 -7.31 -13.44
CA LEU A 129 8.33 -7.63 -14.35
C LEU A 129 8.39 -9.15 -14.61
N PRO A 130 8.90 -9.58 -15.78
CA PRO A 130 9.13 -10.99 -16.05
C PRO A 130 10.03 -11.60 -14.96
N PRO A 131 9.60 -12.68 -14.29
CA PRO A 131 10.44 -13.34 -13.31
C PRO A 131 11.51 -14.16 -14.03
N ARG A 132 12.67 -14.29 -13.39
CA ARG A 132 13.75 -15.17 -13.82
C ARG A 132 13.64 -16.52 -13.13
N SER A 133 14.12 -17.56 -13.81
CA SER A 133 14.23 -18.90 -13.23
C SER A 133 15.65 -19.15 -12.71
N LEU A 134 15.79 -20.03 -11.73
CA LEU A 134 17.09 -20.41 -11.20
C LEU A 134 17.96 -21.11 -12.27
N ALA A 135 17.32 -21.85 -13.18
CA ALA A 135 18.01 -22.55 -14.27
C ALA A 135 18.75 -21.60 -15.24
N GLU A 136 18.29 -20.37 -15.39
CA GLU A 136 18.96 -19.37 -16.24
C GLU A 136 20.34 -18.98 -15.71
N TYR A 137 20.62 -19.25 -14.42
CA TYR A 137 21.87 -18.88 -13.75
C TYR A 137 22.75 -20.10 -13.42
N GLY A 138 22.29 -21.34 -13.74
CA GLY A 138 22.97 -22.58 -13.34
C GLY A 138 24.41 -22.71 -13.84
N ASN A 139 24.79 -22.04 -14.95
CA ASN A 139 26.12 -22.04 -15.53
C ASN A 139 26.79 -20.65 -15.54
N THR A 140 26.19 -19.68 -14.83
CA THR A 140 26.72 -18.31 -14.79
C THR A 140 27.56 -18.17 -13.52
N ASP A 141 28.80 -17.73 -13.67
CA ASP A 141 29.59 -17.28 -12.54
C ASP A 141 28.97 -15.98 -11.99
N LEU A 142 28.23 -16.07 -10.92
CA LEU A 142 27.55 -14.94 -10.27
C LEU A 142 28.51 -14.10 -9.43
N GLY A 143 29.78 -14.48 -9.34
CA GLY A 143 30.74 -13.81 -8.48
C GLY A 143 30.42 -13.99 -6.99
N LEU A 144 31.20 -13.31 -6.14
CA LEU A 144 31.10 -13.46 -4.68
C LEU A 144 29.87 -12.76 -4.07
N SER A 145 29.33 -11.73 -4.71
CA SER A 145 28.21 -10.95 -4.14
C SER A 145 27.26 -10.42 -5.22
N PRO A 146 26.40 -11.28 -5.78
CA PRO A 146 25.43 -10.83 -6.78
C PRO A 146 24.34 -9.95 -6.21
N ASP A 147 23.93 -8.93 -6.99
CA ASP A 147 22.75 -8.12 -6.69
C ASP A 147 21.49 -8.83 -7.20
N ILE A 148 20.62 -9.22 -6.29
CA ILE A 148 19.33 -9.84 -6.62
C ILE A 148 18.25 -8.78 -6.66
N LEU A 149 17.69 -8.56 -7.85
CA LEU A 149 16.59 -7.60 -8.05
C LEU A 149 15.25 -8.31 -7.90
N LEU A 150 14.43 -7.77 -7.00
CA LEU A 150 13.13 -8.34 -6.69
C LEU A 150 11.99 -7.59 -7.41
N GLN A 151 10.82 -8.23 -7.47
CA GLN A 151 9.62 -7.62 -8.04
C GLN A 151 9.35 -6.23 -7.43
N PRO A 152 9.09 -5.20 -8.25
CA PRO A 152 8.77 -3.84 -7.78
C PRO A 152 7.51 -3.79 -6.89
N SER A 153 6.61 -4.76 -7.07
CA SER A 153 5.38 -4.90 -6.30
C SER A 153 5.59 -5.47 -4.90
N LEU A 154 6.78 -5.99 -4.57
CA LEU A 154 7.06 -6.50 -3.22
C LEU A 154 6.88 -5.40 -2.18
N ARG A 155 6.08 -5.69 -1.15
CA ARG A 155 5.93 -4.87 0.05
C ARG A 155 6.28 -5.71 1.27
N LEU A 156 6.94 -5.08 2.22
CA LEU A 156 7.34 -5.70 3.49
C LEU A 156 6.80 -4.84 4.64
N ILE A 157 6.01 -5.43 5.52
CA ILE A 157 5.32 -4.74 6.61
C ILE A 157 5.69 -5.40 7.93
N ILE A 158 6.08 -4.60 8.91
CA ILE A 158 6.17 -5.02 10.31
C ILE A 158 4.98 -4.41 11.04
N SER A 159 4.25 -5.22 11.77
CA SER A 159 3.20 -4.78 12.67
C SER A 159 3.39 -5.41 14.06
N HIS A 160 2.98 -4.71 15.10
CA HIS A 160 2.89 -5.28 16.45
C HIS A 160 1.60 -6.08 16.68
N TRP A 161 0.74 -6.14 15.67
CA TRP A 161 -0.58 -6.76 15.67
C TRP A 161 -0.67 -7.85 14.62
N SER A 162 -1.55 -8.83 14.83
CA SER A 162 -1.80 -9.94 13.90
C SER A 162 -2.63 -9.50 12.69
N ILE A 163 -2.11 -8.54 11.90
CA ILE A 163 -2.84 -7.87 10.82
C ILE A 163 -3.22 -8.80 9.68
N LEU A 164 -2.36 -9.76 9.35
CA LEU A 164 -2.67 -10.73 8.29
C LEU A 164 -3.75 -11.69 8.75
N SER A 165 -3.67 -12.18 9.98
CA SER A 165 -4.70 -13.05 10.56
C SER A 165 -6.05 -12.35 10.62
N VAL A 166 -6.08 -11.09 11.07
CA VAL A 166 -7.29 -10.24 11.08
C VAL A 166 -7.84 -10.05 9.67
N TRP A 167 -6.98 -9.70 8.72
CA TRP A 167 -7.39 -9.49 7.34
C TRP A 167 -7.96 -10.77 6.71
N MET A 168 -7.30 -11.92 6.91
CA MET A 168 -7.76 -13.21 6.40
C MET A 168 -9.11 -13.64 7.02
N ALA A 169 -9.29 -13.46 8.30
CA ALA A 169 -10.54 -13.78 8.99
C ALA A 169 -11.73 -13.00 8.41
N HIS A 170 -11.50 -11.75 7.99
CA HIS A 170 -12.54 -10.89 7.43
C HIS A 170 -12.72 -11.03 5.90
N GLN A 171 -11.91 -11.86 5.21
CA GLN A 171 -12.17 -12.18 3.80
C GLN A 171 -13.31 -13.17 3.64
N GLN A 172 -13.58 -14.00 4.64
CA GLN A 172 -14.72 -14.93 4.63
C GLN A 172 -15.96 -14.19 5.13
N GLU A 173 -17.10 -14.39 4.48
CA GLU A 173 -18.39 -13.81 4.88
C GLU A 173 -18.96 -14.37 6.21
N THR A 174 -18.28 -15.35 6.80
CA THR A 174 -18.61 -15.91 8.11
C THR A 174 -18.43 -14.81 9.16
N ALA A 175 -19.47 -14.59 9.96
CA ALA A 175 -19.44 -13.66 11.08
C ALA A 175 -18.22 -13.95 11.97
N VAL A 176 -17.21 -13.09 11.88
CA VAL A 176 -16.08 -13.13 12.79
C VAL A 176 -16.61 -12.69 14.16
N ASP A 177 -16.41 -13.51 15.18
CA ASP A 177 -16.74 -13.14 16.53
C ASP A 177 -16.04 -11.82 16.86
N GLN A 178 -16.84 -10.74 17.00
CA GLN A 178 -16.35 -9.39 17.29
C GLN A 178 -15.66 -9.33 18.67
N ASN A 179 -15.80 -10.38 19.49
CA ASN A 179 -15.11 -10.56 20.77
C ASN A 179 -13.75 -11.24 20.63
N SER A 180 -13.31 -11.62 19.42
CA SER A 180 -11.96 -12.12 19.26
C SER A 180 -10.99 -10.99 19.57
N THR A 181 -10.40 -11.07 20.76
CA THR A 181 -9.37 -10.13 21.24
C THR A 181 -8.26 -10.04 20.19
N TRP A 182 -8.17 -8.89 19.57
CA TRP A 182 -7.12 -8.59 18.60
C TRP A 182 -5.75 -8.88 19.24
N ALA A 183 -5.17 -10.04 18.92
CA ALA A 183 -3.97 -10.46 19.59
C ALA A 183 -2.81 -9.51 19.22
N ARG A 184 -2.19 -8.93 20.25
CA ARG A 184 -0.95 -8.18 20.12
C ARG A 184 0.19 -9.19 19.85
N ARG A 185 0.23 -9.70 18.62
CA ARG A 185 1.26 -10.62 18.12
C ARG A 185 1.99 -9.90 17.00
N PRO A 186 3.29 -9.65 17.14
CA PRO A 186 4.07 -9.04 16.07
C PRO A 186 4.10 -9.93 14.83
N GLU A 187 3.68 -9.38 13.70
CA GLU A 187 3.74 -10.03 12.39
C GLU A 187 4.70 -9.30 11.45
N ARG A 188 5.34 -10.07 10.59
CA ARG A 188 6.16 -9.61 9.47
C ARG A 188 5.58 -10.16 8.21
N VAL A 189 4.90 -9.29 7.47
CA VAL A 189 4.15 -9.65 6.28
C VAL A 189 4.96 -9.27 5.04
N ALA A 190 5.16 -10.23 4.15
CA ALA A 190 5.59 -9.99 2.77
C ALA A 190 4.38 -10.15 1.86
N LEU A 191 4.22 -9.22 0.92
CA LEU A 191 3.19 -9.32 -0.10
C LEU A 191 3.70 -8.81 -1.45
N TRP A 192 3.21 -9.40 -2.54
CA TRP A 192 3.56 -9.00 -3.90
C TRP A 192 2.48 -9.42 -4.89
N ARG A 193 2.43 -8.72 -6.01
CA ARG A 193 1.53 -9.06 -7.11
C ARG A 193 1.96 -10.34 -7.82
N SER A 194 1.01 -11.23 -8.06
CA SER A 194 1.17 -12.46 -8.84
C SER A 194 0.01 -12.58 -9.85
N GLY A 195 0.23 -12.07 -11.07
CA GLY A 195 -0.85 -11.93 -12.05
C GLY A 195 -1.88 -10.89 -11.62
N ASN A 196 -3.13 -11.29 -11.43
CA ASN A 196 -4.24 -10.42 -11.03
C ASN A 196 -4.56 -10.46 -9.53
N TYR A 197 -3.75 -11.13 -8.72
CA TYR A 197 -3.95 -11.23 -7.28
C TYR A 197 -2.66 -10.90 -6.52
N VAL A 198 -2.76 -10.75 -5.21
CA VAL A 198 -1.63 -10.51 -4.31
C VAL A 198 -1.40 -11.78 -3.48
N ARG A 199 -0.16 -12.22 -3.43
CA ARG A 199 0.28 -13.24 -2.46
C ARG A 199 0.70 -12.55 -1.18
N LEU A 200 0.33 -13.14 -0.05
CA LEU A 200 0.67 -12.66 1.29
C LEU A 200 1.25 -13.81 2.11
N PHE A 201 2.34 -13.55 2.82
CA PHE A 201 3.01 -14.53 3.67
C PHE A 201 3.52 -13.90 4.95
N LEU A 202 3.49 -14.69 6.03
CA LEU A 202 4.25 -14.36 7.23
C LEU A 202 5.71 -14.82 7.05
N LEU A 203 6.63 -13.95 7.43
CA LEU A 203 8.04 -14.23 7.49
C LEU A 203 8.51 -14.24 8.95
N ASP A 204 9.46 -15.14 9.25
CA ASP A 204 10.25 -15.06 10.47
C ASP A 204 11.18 -13.83 10.45
N ARG A 205 11.89 -13.58 11.56
CA ARG A 205 12.74 -12.41 11.71
C ARG A 205 13.92 -12.40 10.73
N ALA A 206 14.57 -13.56 10.55
CA ALA A 206 15.73 -13.69 9.70
C ALA A 206 15.36 -13.56 8.21
N SER A 207 14.32 -14.30 7.77
CA SER A 207 13.78 -14.20 6.40
C SER A 207 13.32 -12.79 6.05
N PHE A 208 12.67 -12.10 6.99
CA PHE A 208 12.25 -10.71 6.77
C PHE A 208 13.46 -9.78 6.60
N ALA A 209 14.48 -9.89 7.44
CA ALA A 209 15.70 -9.08 7.35
C ALA A 209 16.45 -9.34 6.03
N PHE A 210 16.50 -10.60 5.60
CA PHE A 210 17.07 -11.02 4.33
C PHE A 210 16.34 -10.37 3.15
N TRP A 211 15.02 -10.54 3.05
CA TRP A 211 14.23 -9.96 1.98
C TRP A 211 14.25 -8.43 1.99
N HIS A 212 14.24 -7.82 3.17
CA HIS A 212 14.33 -6.39 3.33
C HIS A 212 15.66 -5.84 2.79
N SER A 213 16.77 -6.50 3.10
CA SER A 213 18.09 -6.12 2.61
C SER A 213 18.20 -6.22 1.09
N LEU A 214 17.74 -7.33 0.50
CA LEU A 214 17.71 -7.50 -0.95
C LEU A 214 16.83 -6.45 -1.64
N LYS A 215 15.63 -6.19 -1.10
CA LYS A 215 14.73 -5.18 -1.65
C LYS A 215 15.35 -3.78 -1.70
N HIS A 216 16.25 -3.47 -0.77
CA HIS A 216 16.95 -2.18 -0.71
C HIS A 216 18.31 -2.18 -1.43
N GLY A 217 18.63 -3.26 -2.17
CA GLY A 217 19.85 -3.34 -2.97
C GLY A 217 21.14 -3.43 -2.14
N LEU A 218 21.06 -3.98 -0.93
CA LEU A 218 22.24 -4.08 -0.04
C LEU A 218 23.16 -5.26 -0.38
N GLY A 219 22.89 -5.99 -1.47
CA GLY A 219 23.66 -7.16 -1.90
C GLY A 219 23.38 -8.43 -1.09
N LEU A 220 23.75 -9.58 -1.68
CA LEU A 220 23.46 -10.89 -1.10
C LEU A 220 24.23 -11.13 0.19
N GLU A 221 25.52 -10.78 0.23
CA GLU A 221 26.38 -10.97 1.40
C GLU A 221 25.84 -10.25 2.61
N HIS A 222 25.52 -8.94 2.47
CA HIS A 222 24.95 -8.15 3.56
C HIS A 222 23.59 -8.71 4.02
N ALA A 223 22.73 -9.10 3.06
CA ALA A 223 21.43 -9.68 3.37
C ALA A 223 21.56 -10.96 4.19
N THR A 224 22.52 -11.84 3.80
CA THR A 224 22.82 -13.09 4.48
C THR A 224 23.39 -12.84 5.87
N GLY A 225 24.36 -11.93 6.01
CA GLY A 225 24.95 -11.58 7.30
C GLY A 225 23.93 -11.07 8.29
N ARG A 226 22.97 -10.23 7.84
CA ARG A 226 21.89 -9.75 8.69
C ARG A 226 20.91 -10.86 9.12
N ALA A 227 20.63 -11.81 8.23
CA ALA A 227 19.76 -12.94 8.57
C ALA A 227 20.41 -13.87 9.60
N LEU A 228 21.69 -14.24 9.37
CA LEU A 228 22.47 -15.07 10.29
C LEU A 228 22.68 -14.44 11.67
N ALA A 229 22.81 -13.11 11.73
CA ALA A 229 22.88 -12.39 13.01
C ALA A 229 21.58 -12.50 13.83
N LEU A 230 20.44 -12.74 13.18
CA LEU A 230 19.12 -12.89 13.83
C LEU A 230 18.78 -14.36 14.11
N ASP A 231 19.26 -15.25 13.28
CA ASP A 231 19.10 -16.70 13.37
C ASP A 231 20.33 -17.39 12.77
N PRO A 232 21.24 -17.94 13.59
CA PRO A 232 22.41 -18.68 13.13
C PRO A 232 22.09 -19.92 12.29
N ALA A 233 20.85 -20.45 12.39
CA ALA A 233 20.38 -21.59 11.60
C ALA A 233 19.72 -21.16 10.27
N PHE A 234 19.82 -19.90 9.88
CA PHE A 234 19.22 -19.39 8.64
C PHE A 234 19.78 -20.14 7.42
N ASP A 235 18.89 -20.81 6.68
CA ASP A 235 19.22 -21.53 5.45
C ASP A 235 19.14 -20.62 4.23
N LEU A 236 20.30 -20.13 3.79
CA LEU A 236 20.43 -19.27 2.62
C LEU A 236 19.94 -19.96 1.34
N VAL A 237 20.25 -21.26 1.17
CA VAL A 237 19.89 -21.99 -0.06
C VAL A 237 18.38 -22.09 -0.18
N SER A 238 17.71 -22.52 0.88
CA SER A 238 16.23 -22.57 0.92
C SER A 238 15.61 -21.19 0.73
N ALA A 239 16.19 -20.15 1.30
CA ALA A 239 15.69 -18.77 1.15
C ALA A 239 15.80 -18.27 -0.30
N LEU A 240 16.92 -18.56 -1.00
CA LEU A 240 17.09 -18.22 -2.41
C LEU A 240 16.15 -19.03 -3.29
N VAL A 241 16.09 -20.35 -3.13
CA VAL A 241 15.18 -21.23 -3.88
C VAL A 241 13.74 -20.73 -3.74
N ARG A 242 13.34 -20.29 -2.55
CA ARG A 242 12.01 -19.73 -2.31
C ARG A 242 11.77 -18.46 -3.14
N LEU A 243 12.73 -17.52 -3.20
CA LEU A 243 12.58 -16.29 -4.00
C LEU A 243 12.33 -16.59 -5.49
N PHE A 244 13.04 -17.57 -6.06
CA PHE A 244 12.84 -18.00 -7.44
C PHE A 244 11.52 -18.74 -7.63
N ARG A 245 11.21 -19.71 -6.78
CA ARG A 245 9.94 -20.45 -6.80
C ARG A 245 8.72 -19.53 -6.70
N ASP A 246 8.81 -18.53 -5.86
CA ASP A 246 7.75 -17.54 -5.64
C ASP A 246 7.75 -16.44 -6.73
N ARG A 247 8.63 -16.57 -7.75
CA ARG A 247 8.73 -15.67 -8.93
C ARG A 247 9.03 -14.22 -8.53
N LEU A 248 9.76 -14.02 -7.45
CA LEU A 248 10.13 -12.72 -6.94
C LEU A 248 11.38 -12.15 -7.61
N VAL A 249 12.29 -13.00 -8.10
CA VAL A 249 13.51 -12.53 -8.75
C VAL A 249 13.22 -12.08 -10.17
N THR A 250 13.60 -10.84 -10.49
CA THR A 250 13.43 -10.24 -11.83
C THR A 250 14.75 -10.11 -12.58
N ASN A 251 15.87 -10.04 -11.87
CA ASN A 251 17.21 -10.06 -12.43
C ASN A 251 18.24 -10.41 -11.36
N VAL A 252 19.39 -10.91 -11.78
CA VAL A 252 20.59 -11.06 -10.95
C VAL A 252 21.73 -10.36 -11.70
N ARG A 253 22.37 -9.40 -11.06
CA ARG A 253 23.50 -8.67 -11.61
C ARG A 253 24.78 -9.10 -10.91
N VAL A 254 25.82 -9.36 -11.68
CA VAL A 254 27.16 -9.49 -11.11
C VAL A 254 27.59 -8.10 -10.64
N ALA A 255 27.99 -7.98 -9.38
CA ALA A 255 28.59 -6.75 -8.91
C ALA A 255 29.83 -6.46 -9.79
N ALA A 256 29.80 -5.37 -10.55
CA ALA A 256 30.97 -4.93 -11.27
C ALA A 256 32.07 -4.67 -10.20
N ASN A 257 33.17 -5.44 -10.27
CA ASN A 257 34.34 -5.12 -9.48
C ASN A 257 34.72 -3.67 -9.75
N SER A 258 34.46 -2.76 -8.80
CA SER A 258 35.10 -1.46 -8.86
C SER A 258 36.60 -1.71 -8.78
N PRO A 259 37.39 -1.29 -9.79
CA PRO A 259 38.83 -1.45 -9.68
C PRO A 259 39.28 -0.69 -8.45
N SER A 260 39.92 -1.43 -7.54
CA SER A 260 40.64 -0.86 -6.40
C SER A 260 41.68 0.11 -6.97
N ASN A 261 41.48 1.37 -6.69
CA ASN A 261 42.48 2.42 -6.97
C ASN A 261 43.37 2.58 -5.74
#